data_ad2fabe9e3f48e68ad888a4ceb3bfa93
#
_entry.id   ad2fabe9e3f48e68ad888a4ceb3bfa93
#
_cell.length_a   1.000
_cell.length_b   1.000
_cell.length_c   1.000
_cell.angle_alpha   90.00
_cell.angle_beta   90.00
_cell.angle_gamma   90.00
#
_symmetry.space_group_name_H-M   'P 1'
#
loop_
_entity.id
_entity.type
_entity.pdbx_description
1 polymer ?
#
loop_
_entity_poly.entity_id
_entity_poly.type
_entity_poly.pdbx_seq_one_letter_code
_entity_poly.pdbx_strand_id
1 'polypeptide(L)'
;MNADEIRLTVIKAIFSTPQLEDILTLKGGNAMKLQGLTDRESQDLDFSIKENIRLSKEQDGPLFLERLQNEFNQLGYQVVSFKFEEKPSTKKKWTPPFWGGYKIEFSILKEEVFNTLSEAQLKNINAFAESIEDGKKKIQIDLSFDEYTDPRIKETIDDIDVYLY
;
A
#
# COMPACT_ATOMS: atom_id res chain seq x y z
N MET A 1 8.88 -7.50 -12.29
CA MET A 1 7.60 -7.84 -11.62
C MET A 1 6.42 -7.28 -12.42
N ASN A 2 5.34 -8.03 -12.52
CA ASN A 2 4.12 -7.50 -13.09
C ASN A 2 3.26 -6.82 -12.00
N ALA A 3 2.19 -6.14 -12.41
CA ALA A 3 1.33 -5.39 -11.48
C ALA A 3 0.69 -6.29 -10.41
N ASP A 4 0.30 -7.50 -10.77
CA ASP A 4 -0.30 -8.45 -9.83
C ASP A 4 0.67 -8.88 -8.73
N GLU A 5 1.92 -9.15 -9.11
CA GLU A 5 2.96 -9.52 -8.16
C GLU A 5 3.26 -8.37 -7.19
N ILE A 6 3.25 -7.14 -7.70
CA ILE A 6 3.47 -5.94 -6.89
C ILE A 6 2.34 -5.77 -5.87
N ARG A 7 1.08 -5.87 -6.31
CA ARG A 7 -0.08 -5.77 -5.43
C ARG A 7 -0.06 -6.85 -4.34
N LEU A 8 0.22 -8.09 -4.74
CA LEU A 8 0.31 -9.19 -3.78
C LEU A 8 1.43 -8.98 -2.77
N THR A 9 2.58 -8.44 -3.20
CA THR A 9 3.70 -8.13 -2.31
C THR A 9 3.29 -7.09 -1.26
N VAL A 10 2.57 -6.05 -1.67
CA VAL A 10 2.04 -5.03 -0.75
C VAL A 10 1.06 -5.66 0.26
N ILE A 11 0.14 -6.48 -0.23
CA ILE A 11 -0.84 -7.16 0.62
C ILE A 11 -0.13 -8.03 1.67
N LYS A 12 0.87 -8.79 1.26
CA LYS A 12 1.69 -9.60 2.18
C LYS A 12 2.42 -8.75 3.22
N ALA A 13 3.00 -7.63 2.80
CA ALA A 13 3.70 -6.72 3.71
C ALA A 13 2.76 -6.23 4.82
N ILE A 14 1.56 -5.84 4.47
CA ILE A 14 0.56 -5.32 5.41
C ILE A 14 0.06 -6.43 6.34
N PHE A 15 -0.40 -7.54 5.81
CA PHE A 15 -1.04 -8.58 6.60
C PHE A 15 -0.06 -9.53 7.31
N SER A 16 1.25 -9.44 7.03
CA SER A 16 2.27 -10.09 7.84
C SER A 16 2.72 -9.25 9.04
N THR A 17 2.17 -8.05 9.18
CA THR A 17 2.48 -7.12 10.28
C THR A 17 1.30 -7.13 11.26
N PRO A 18 1.45 -7.72 12.47
CA PRO A 18 0.32 -7.86 13.41
C PRO A 18 -0.41 -6.55 13.72
N GLN A 19 0.33 -5.44 13.86
CA GLN A 19 -0.25 -4.13 14.15
C GLN A 19 -1.16 -3.63 13.02
N LEU A 20 -0.84 -3.97 11.77
CA LEU A 20 -1.62 -3.56 10.61
C LEU A 20 -2.74 -4.54 10.27
N GLU A 21 -2.48 -5.84 10.41
CA GLU A 21 -3.48 -6.89 10.20
C GLU A 21 -4.71 -6.67 11.08
N ASP A 22 -4.49 -6.23 12.30
CA ASP A 22 -5.54 -6.03 13.30
C ASP A 22 -6.52 -4.92 12.92
N ILE A 23 -6.04 -3.90 12.23
CA ILE A 23 -6.80 -2.67 11.97
C ILE A 23 -7.18 -2.44 10.52
N LEU A 24 -6.61 -3.21 9.56
CA LEU A 24 -6.84 -2.99 8.14
C LEU A 24 -7.64 -4.11 7.49
N THR A 25 -8.51 -3.73 6.56
CA THR A 25 -9.31 -4.64 5.75
C THR A 25 -9.17 -4.24 4.29
N LEU A 26 -8.81 -5.19 3.44
CA LEU A 26 -8.69 -4.96 2.00
C LEU A 26 -10.09 -4.85 1.39
N LYS A 27 -10.29 -3.84 0.54
CA LYS A 27 -11.57 -3.60 -0.13
C LYS A 27 -11.37 -3.34 -1.62
N GLY A 28 -12.45 -3.08 -2.33
CA GLY A 28 -12.44 -2.73 -3.76
C GLY A 28 -12.19 -3.92 -4.68
N GLY A 29 -11.71 -3.64 -5.88
CA GLY A 29 -11.50 -4.63 -6.94
C GLY A 29 -10.52 -5.73 -6.56
N ASN A 30 -9.47 -5.41 -5.80
CA ASN A 30 -8.49 -6.39 -5.35
C ASN A 30 -9.09 -7.38 -4.35
N ALA A 31 -9.94 -6.92 -3.43
CA ALA A 31 -10.66 -7.80 -2.51
C ALA A 31 -11.61 -8.73 -3.27
N MET A 32 -12.34 -8.19 -4.24
CA MET A 32 -13.26 -8.98 -5.07
C MET A 32 -12.54 -10.04 -5.88
N LYS A 33 -11.37 -9.71 -6.43
CA LYS A 33 -10.55 -10.67 -7.18
C LYS A 33 -10.07 -11.81 -6.28
N LEU A 34 -9.59 -11.51 -5.08
CA LEU A 34 -9.15 -12.53 -4.13
C LEU A 34 -10.27 -13.45 -3.67
N GLN A 35 -11.51 -12.94 -3.61
CA GLN A 35 -12.68 -13.75 -3.28
C GLN A 35 -13.22 -14.55 -4.46
N GLY A 36 -12.63 -14.42 -5.64
CA GLY A 36 -13.10 -15.10 -6.85
C GLY A 36 -14.37 -14.52 -7.43
N LEU A 37 -14.79 -13.34 -7.01
CA LEU A 37 -16.03 -12.71 -7.48
C LEU A 37 -15.88 -12.02 -8.83
N THR A 38 -14.66 -11.68 -9.21
CA THR A 38 -14.36 -11.05 -10.49
C THR A 38 -12.89 -11.26 -10.85
N ASP A 39 -12.59 -11.25 -12.16
CA ASP A 39 -11.21 -11.22 -12.66
C ASP A 39 -10.68 -9.80 -12.76
N ARG A 40 -11.54 -8.82 -12.54
CA ARG A 40 -11.21 -7.40 -12.62
C ARG A 40 -10.60 -6.93 -11.32
N GLU A 41 -9.47 -6.24 -11.41
CA GLU A 41 -8.83 -5.61 -10.26
C GLU A 41 -8.65 -4.12 -10.47
N SER A 42 -8.54 -3.40 -9.37
CA SER A 42 -8.23 -1.99 -9.38
C SER A 42 -6.71 -1.80 -9.49
N GLN A 43 -6.27 -0.72 -10.15
CA GLN A 43 -4.85 -0.35 -10.17
C GLN A 43 -4.36 0.06 -8.78
N ASP A 44 -5.23 0.66 -7.98
CA ASP A 44 -4.92 1.13 -6.63
C ASP A 44 -5.37 0.10 -5.60
N LEU A 45 -4.62 0.01 -4.51
CA LEU A 45 -4.96 -0.82 -3.37
C LEU A 45 -5.72 0.02 -2.37
N ASP A 46 -6.92 -0.44 -1.99
CA ASP A 46 -7.79 0.25 -1.06
C ASP A 46 -7.99 -0.57 0.21
N PHE A 47 -7.79 0.06 1.35
CA PHE A 47 -8.02 -0.55 2.65
C PHE A 47 -8.92 0.32 3.50
N SER A 48 -9.71 -0.33 4.35
CA SER A 48 -10.50 0.34 5.39
C SER A 48 -9.79 0.19 6.73
N ILE A 49 -9.73 1.29 7.48
CA ILE A 49 -9.17 1.30 8.83
C ILE A 49 -10.31 1.06 9.82
N LYS A 50 -10.04 0.21 10.81
CA LYS A 50 -11.00 -0.08 11.89
C LYS A 50 -11.54 1.21 12.51
N GLU A 51 -12.82 1.18 12.89
CA GLU A 51 -13.51 2.31 13.51
C GLU A 51 -12.74 2.89 14.70
N ASN A 52 -12.71 4.21 14.80
CA ASN A 52 -12.06 4.95 15.89
C ASN A 52 -10.52 4.82 15.94
N ILE A 53 -9.91 4.24 14.93
CA ILE A 53 -8.44 4.17 14.82
C ILE A 53 -7.94 5.27 13.90
N ARG A 54 -6.89 5.95 14.33
CA ARG A 54 -6.19 6.96 13.53
C ARG A 54 -4.71 6.60 13.43
N LEU A 55 -4.14 6.84 12.26
CA LEU A 55 -2.72 6.60 12.01
C LEU A 55 -1.94 7.90 12.11
N SER A 56 -0.65 7.78 12.39
CA SER A 56 0.28 8.91 12.51
C SER A 56 1.38 8.76 11.47
N LYS A 57 1.66 9.85 10.74
CA LYS A 57 2.76 9.88 9.78
C LYS A 57 4.10 9.57 10.46
N GLU A 58 4.31 10.08 11.67
CA GLU A 58 5.56 9.95 12.42
C GLU A 58 5.79 8.53 12.95
N GLN A 59 4.74 7.83 13.32
CA GLN A 59 4.81 6.48 13.90
C GLN A 59 4.51 5.39 12.88
N ASP A 60 3.46 5.54 12.10
CA ASP A 60 2.97 4.51 11.18
C ASP A 60 3.65 4.57 9.82
N GLY A 61 4.06 5.76 9.38
CA GLY A 61 4.81 5.91 8.13
C GLY A 61 6.06 5.05 8.10
N PRO A 62 6.96 5.16 9.10
CA PRO A 62 8.14 4.30 9.16
C PRO A 62 7.82 2.81 9.23
N LEU A 63 6.74 2.41 9.89
CA LEU A 63 6.32 1.01 9.96
C LEU A 63 5.95 0.48 8.58
N PHE A 64 5.12 1.22 7.82
CA PHE A 64 4.76 0.85 6.46
C PHE A 64 5.99 0.75 5.56
N LEU A 65 6.87 1.74 5.63
CA LEU A 65 8.09 1.76 4.83
C LEU A 65 8.97 0.54 5.12
N GLU A 66 9.20 0.24 6.39
CA GLU A 66 10.02 -0.90 6.80
C GLU A 66 9.45 -2.21 6.27
N ARG A 67 8.14 -2.41 6.41
CA ARG A 67 7.50 -3.66 5.99
C ARG A 67 7.48 -3.80 4.47
N LEU A 68 7.19 -2.74 3.75
CA LEU A 68 7.27 -2.73 2.29
C LEU A 68 8.70 -2.99 1.82
N GLN A 69 9.67 -2.31 2.44
CA GLN A 69 11.08 -2.46 2.11
C GLN A 69 11.53 -3.92 2.30
N ASN A 70 11.16 -4.55 3.42
CA ASN A 70 11.53 -5.94 3.71
C ASN A 70 10.97 -6.89 2.65
N GLU A 71 9.70 -6.77 2.30
CA GLU A 71 9.07 -7.66 1.31
C GLU A 71 9.67 -7.47 -0.10
N PHE A 72 9.84 -6.23 -0.53
CA PHE A 72 10.40 -5.97 -1.86
C PHE A 72 11.89 -6.31 -1.94
N ASN A 73 12.65 -6.11 -0.85
CA ASN A 73 14.07 -6.49 -0.82
C ASN A 73 14.27 -8.00 -1.01
N GLN A 74 13.39 -8.81 -0.46
CA GLN A 74 13.45 -10.27 -0.64
C GLN A 74 13.30 -10.67 -2.11
N LEU A 75 12.67 -9.82 -2.92
CA LEU A 75 12.47 -10.05 -4.35
C LEU A 75 13.50 -9.31 -5.21
N GLY A 76 14.48 -8.67 -4.59
CA GLY A 76 15.55 -7.96 -5.28
C GLY A 76 15.20 -6.54 -5.72
N TYR A 77 14.27 -5.90 -5.03
CA TYR A 77 13.82 -4.53 -5.33
C TYR A 77 14.03 -3.59 -4.15
N GLN A 78 14.29 -2.31 -4.46
CA GLN A 78 14.32 -1.23 -3.48
C GLN A 78 13.03 -0.42 -3.56
N VAL A 79 12.47 -0.07 -2.41
CA VAL A 79 11.36 0.89 -2.31
C VAL A 79 11.96 2.29 -2.24
N VAL A 80 11.51 3.18 -3.12
CA VAL A 80 12.02 4.55 -3.20
C VAL A 80 10.87 5.54 -3.29
N SER A 81 11.14 6.81 -2.99
CA SER A 81 10.17 7.90 -3.08
C SER A 81 8.91 7.66 -2.26
N PHE A 82 9.07 7.07 -1.09
CA PHE A 82 7.97 6.77 -0.18
C PHE A 82 7.38 8.06 0.41
N LYS A 83 6.05 8.16 0.36
CA LYS A 83 5.30 9.25 0.99
C LYS A 83 4.11 8.69 1.74
N PHE A 84 3.84 9.23 2.91
CA PHE A 84 2.66 8.93 3.72
C PHE A 84 1.99 10.26 4.04
N GLU A 85 0.79 10.47 3.52
CA GLU A 85 0.07 11.74 3.64
C GLU A 85 -1.35 11.53 4.13
N GLU A 86 -1.85 12.46 4.95
CA GLU A 86 -3.24 12.47 5.38
C GLU A 86 -4.12 13.07 4.28
N LYS A 87 -5.32 12.50 4.07
CA LYS A 87 -6.33 12.99 3.12
C LYS A 87 -7.62 13.39 3.85
N PRO A 88 -8.24 14.48 3.45
CA PRO A 88 -7.71 15.54 2.61
C PRO A 88 -6.58 16.29 3.33
N SER A 89 -5.60 16.81 2.58
CA SER A 89 -4.45 17.52 3.13
C SER A 89 -4.85 18.77 3.90
N THR A 90 -5.98 19.38 3.53
CA THR A 90 -6.57 20.53 4.21
C THR A 90 -8.06 20.28 4.42
N LYS A 91 -8.48 20.15 5.68
CA LYS A 91 -9.89 19.99 6.02
C LYS A 91 -10.59 21.32 6.04
N LYS A 92 -11.71 21.41 5.34
CA LYS A 92 -12.61 22.57 5.35
C LYS A 92 -13.59 22.44 6.53
N LYS A 93 -14.18 23.58 6.96
CA LYS A 93 -15.16 23.59 8.08
C LYS A 93 -16.29 22.58 7.92
N TRP A 94 -16.73 22.34 6.68
CA TRP A 94 -17.85 21.43 6.38
C TRP A 94 -17.41 19.98 6.16
N THR A 95 -16.08 19.68 6.21
CA THR A 95 -15.60 18.30 6.09
C THR A 95 -16.00 17.51 7.32
N PRO A 96 -16.79 16.42 7.17
CA PRO A 96 -17.16 15.59 8.31
C PRO A 96 -15.93 14.99 9.00
N PRO A 97 -15.91 14.90 10.34
CA PRO A 97 -14.77 14.35 11.08
C PRO A 97 -14.44 12.90 10.72
N PHE A 98 -15.45 12.14 10.29
CA PHE A 98 -15.30 10.73 9.91
C PHE A 98 -14.85 10.54 8.46
N TRP A 99 -14.68 11.65 7.70
CA TRP A 99 -14.33 11.58 6.29
C TRP A 99 -12.83 11.79 6.09
N GLY A 100 -12.26 10.94 5.23
CA GLY A 100 -10.85 11.03 4.89
C GLY A 100 -10.10 9.74 5.21
N GLY A 101 -8.79 9.86 5.25
CA GLY A 101 -7.89 8.73 5.49
C GLY A 101 -6.46 9.12 5.21
N TYR A 102 -5.72 8.19 4.60
CA TYR A 102 -4.30 8.38 4.31
C TYR A 102 -4.00 7.85 2.92
N LYS A 103 -2.96 8.42 2.31
CA LYS A 103 -2.45 7.98 1.02
C LYS A 103 -0.98 7.65 1.16
N ILE A 104 -0.60 6.46 0.72
CA ILE A 104 0.79 6.03 0.64
C ILE A 104 1.15 5.92 -0.83
N GLU A 105 2.26 6.51 -1.22
CA GLU A 105 2.81 6.40 -2.57
C GLU A 105 4.27 5.99 -2.48
N PHE A 106 4.70 5.14 -3.40
CA PHE A 106 6.11 4.79 -3.55
C PHE A 106 6.37 4.24 -4.95
N SER A 107 7.64 4.07 -5.27
CA SER A 107 8.09 3.42 -6.49
C SER A 107 9.09 2.33 -6.13
N ILE A 108 9.35 1.44 -7.06
CA ILE A 108 10.34 0.39 -6.88
C ILE A 108 11.33 0.40 -8.04
N LEU A 109 12.56 -0.04 -7.79
CA LEU A 109 13.52 -0.33 -8.82
C LEU A 109 14.39 -1.50 -8.39
N LYS A 110 14.98 -2.18 -9.38
CA LYS A 110 15.85 -3.32 -9.10
C LYS A 110 17.04 -2.87 -8.24
N GLU A 111 17.38 -3.66 -7.24
CA GLU A 111 18.49 -3.37 -6.33
C GLU A 111 19.80 -3.19 -7.09
N GLU A 112 20.05 -4.03 -8.10
CA GLU A 112 21.25 -3.93 -8.95
C GLU A 112 21.31 -2.60 -9.69
N VAL A 113 20.17 -2.05 -10.14
CA VAL A 113 20.10 -0.73 -10.77
C VAL A 113 20.37 0.34 -9.72
N PHE A 114 19.73 0.26 -8.57
CA PHE A 114 19.91 1.21 -7.47
C PHE A 114 21.38 1.35 -7.08
N ASN A 115 22.08 0.24 -6.96
CA ASN A 115 23.49 0.21 -6.55
C ASN A 115 24.44 0.81 -7.57
N THR A 116 24.00 1.01 -8.82
CA THR A 116 24.82 1.61 -9.88
C THR A 116 24.57 3.11 -10.06
N LEU A 117 23.58 3.69 -9.37
CA LEU A 117 23.22 5.08 -9.55
C LEU A 117 24.24 6.02 -8.91
N SER A 118 24.62 7.07 -9.65
CA SER A 118 25.45 8.16 -9.13
C SER A 118 24.63 9.07 -8.22
N GLU A 119 25.29 9.97 -7.48
CA GLU A 119 24.60 10.97 -6.64
C GLU A 119 23.64 11.84 -7.46
N ALA A 120 24.04 12.23 -8.67
CA ALA A 120 23.18 13.01 -9.56
C ALA A 120 21.95 12.21 -10.00
N GLN A 121 22.12 10.92 -10.29
CA GLN A 121 21.02 10.02 -10.66
C GLN A 121 20.09 9.75 -9.48
N LEU A 122 20.63 9.63 -8.27
CA LEU A 122 19.81 9.47 -7.05
C LEU A 122 18.87 10.65 -6.79
N LYS A 123 19.28 11.87 -7.19
CA LYS A 123 18.42 13.06 -7.11
C LYS A 123 17.23 12.99 -8.07
N ASN A 124 17.33 12.18 -9.12
CA ASN A 124 16.27 11.96 -10.10
C ASN A 124 15.88 10.48 -10.16
N ILE A 125 15.78 9.87 -8.99
CA ILE A 125 15.58 8.42 -8.85
C ILE A 125 14.29 7.93 -9.52
N ASN A 126 13.25 8.76 -9.57
CA ASN A 126 11.98 8.40 -10.19
C ASN A 126 12.10 8.09 -11.69
N ALA A 127 13.11 8.64 -12.36
CA ALA A 127 13.36 8.34 -13.77
C ALA A 127 13.81 6.89 -13.98
N PHE A 128 14.37 6.25 -12.96
CA PHE A 128 14.89 4.88 -13.00
C PHE A 128 13.93 3.85 -12.42
N ALA A 129 12.81 4.28 -11.86
CA ALA A 129 11.82 3.40 -11.25
C ALA A 129 11.17 2.48 -12.30
N GLU A 130 10.79 1.28 -11.85
CA GLU A 130 10.09 0.31 -12.69
C GLU A 130 8.73 0.85 -13.12
N SER A 131 8.40 0.64 -14.41
CA SER A 131 7.03 0.83 -14.89
C SER A 131 6.18 -0.33 -14.44
N ILE A 132 5.02 -0.03 -13.86
CA ILE A 132 4.13 -1.05 -13.30
C ILE A 132 3.08 -1.42 -14.33
N GLU A 133 2.38 -0.42 -14.85
CA GLU A 133 1.26 -0.60 -15.78
C GLU A 133 1.06 0.70 -16.56
N ASP A 134 0.89 0.61 -17.88
CA ASP A 134 0.65 1.77 -18.76
C ASP A 134 1.63 2.94 -18.55
N GLY A 135 2.90 2.63 -18.28
CA GLY A 135 3.94 3.62 -18.05
C GLY A 135 3.92 4.27 -16.68
N LYS A 136 2.97 3.91 -15.83
CA LYS A 136 2.90 4.41 -14.46
C LYS A 136 4.00 3.77 -13.61
N LYS A 137 4.66 4.59 -12.81
CA LYS A 137 5.74 4.14 -11.91
C LYS A 137 5.37 4.20 -10.44
N LYS A 138 4.33 4.93 -10.08
CA LYS A 138 3.88 5.06 -8.69
C LYS A 138 2.91 3.95 -8.32
N ILE A 139 3.15 3.37 -7.14
CA ILE A 139 2.24 2.45 -6.49
C ILE A 139 1.52 3.26 -5.42
N GLN A 140 0.19 3.18 -5.39
CA GLN A 140 -0.63 3.94 -4.45
C GLN A 140 -1.45 3.01 -3.56
N ILE A 141 -1.45 3.31 -2.28
CA ILE A 141 -2.26 2.62 -1.27
C ILE A 141 -3.16 3.67 -0.63
N ASP A 142 -4.47 3.45 -0.68
CA ASP A 142 -5.46 4.32 -0.06
C ASP A 142 -6.02 3.68 1.20
N LEU A 143 -6.00 4.43 2.30
CA LEU A 143 -6.50 3.99 3.60
C LEU A 143 -7.63 4.93 4.02
N SER A 144 -8.85 4.41 4.17
CA SER A 144 -10.02 5.19 4.58
C SER A 144 -10.39 4.83 6.02
N PHE A 145 -10.61 5.85 6.88
CA PHE A 145 -10.95 5.60 8.27
C PHE A 145 -12.46 5.66 8.52
N ASP A 146 -12.87 5.11 9.67
CA ASP A 146 -14.26 5.08 10.15
C ASP A 146 -15.24 4.35 9.22
N GLU A 147 -14.77 3.37 8.47
CA GLU A 147 -15.64 2.50 7.69
C GLU A 147 -16.01 1.27 8.51
N TYR A 148 -17.28 0.83 8.39
CA TYR A 148 -17.75 -0.39 9.03
C TYR A 148 -17.33 -1.60 8.19
N THR A 149 -16.56 -2.48 8.77
CA THR A 149 -15.98 -3.64 8.05
C THR A 149 -16.29 -5.00 8.68
N ASP A 150 -17.09 -5.05 9.73
CA ASP A 150 -17.46 -6.32 10.38
C ASP A 150 -18.70 -6.94 9.73
N PRO A 151 -18.76 -8.28 9.63
CA PRO A 151 -17.65 -9.21 9.82
C PRO A 151 -16.67 -9.19 8.65
N ARG A 152 -15.37 -9.29 8.94
CA ARG A 152 -14.35 -9.42 7.91
C ARG A 152 -14.28 -10.85 7.41
N ILE A 153 -14.03 -11.02 6.12
CA ILE A 153 -13.81 -12.33 5.50
C ILE A 153 -12.32 -12.61 5.50
N LYS A 154 -11.93 -13.77 6.02
CA LYS A 154 -10.51 -14.19 6.05
C LYS A 154 -10.21 -15.11 4.87
N GLU A 155 -9.17 -14.77 4.11
CA GLU A 155 -8.58 -15.61 3.06
C GLU A 155 -7.11 -15.84 3.39
N THR A 156 -6.61 -17.05 3.13
CA THR A 156 -5.20 -17.37 3.34
C THR A 156 -4.49 -17.39 1.99
N ILE A 157 -3.44 -16.56 1.87
CA ILE A 157 -2.64 -16.43 0.65
C ILE A 157 -1.18 -16.61 1.04
N ASP A 158 -0.51 -17.64 0.50
CA ASP A 158 0.89 -17.96 0.78
C ASP A 158 1.19 -17.96 2.30
N ASP A 159 0.34 -18.65 3.08
CA ASP A 159 0.42 -18.78 4.54
C ASP A 159 0.18 -17.48 5.33
N ILE A 160 -0.31 -16.43 4.67
CA ILE A 160 -0.66 -15.16 5.31
C ILE A 160 -2.18 -15.01 5.32
N ASP A 161 -2.74 -14.68 6.49
CA ASP A 161 -4.16 -14.40 6.63
C ASP A 161 -4.45 -12.96 6.16
N VAL A 162 -5.29 -12.85 5.14
CA VAL A 162 -5.72 -11.56 4.56
C VAL A 162 -7.17 -11.33 4.94
N TYR A 163 -7.48 -10.15 5.48
CA TYR A 163 -8.83 -9.80 5.87
C TYR A 163 -9.48 -8.89 4.83
N LEU A 164 -10.67 -9.31 4.36
CA LEU A 164 -11.39 -8.71 3.26
C LEU A 164 -12.73 -8.13 3.75
N TYR A 165 -13.15 -7.11 3.06
CA TYR A 165 -14.47 -6.50 3.27
C TYR A 165 -15.57 -7.28 2.56
#